data_972b60ad72166f7d17e559bf11d7904e
#
_entry.id   972b60ad72166f7d17e559bf11d7904e
#
_cell.length_a   1.000
_cell.length_b   1.000
_cell.length_c   1.000
_cell.angle_alpha   90.00
_cell.angle_beta   90.00
_cell.angle_gamma   90.00
#
_symmetry.space_group_name_H-M   'P 1'
#
loop_
_entity.id
_entity.type
_entity.pdbx_description
1 polymer ?
#
loop_
_entity_poly.entity_id
_entity_poly.type
_entity_poly.pdbx_seq_one_letter_code
_entity_poly.pdbx_strand_id
1 'polypeptide(L)'
;MLRVLFFAQTRELIGLDAIEVNENFATAEALRQHLAAKGDKWALALQTDKLLVAINQTLMPLESTVKNGDEIAFFPPVTGG
;
A
#
# COMPACT_ATOMS: atom_id res chain seq x y z
N MET A 1 -11.86 -6.70 -6.72
CA MET A 1 -11.70 -5.38 -6.08
C MET A 1 -10.79 -5.52 -4.87
N LEU A 2 -9.84 -4.62 -4.73
CA LEU A 2 -8.96 -4.55 -3.57
C LEU A 2 -9.29 -3.29 -2.79
N ARG A 3 -9.28 -3.40 -1.47
CA ARG A 3 -9.40 -2.23 -0.61
C ARG A 3 -8.01 -1.87 -0.11
N VAL A 4 -7.58 -0.63 -0.39
CA VAL A 4 -6.25 -0.18 -0.02
C VAL A 4 -6.37 0.89 1.05
N LEU A 5 -5.68 0.68 2.16
CA LEU A 5 -5.68 1.60 3.29
C LEU A 5 -4.32 2.28 3.43
N PHE A 6 -4.36 3.53 3.85
CA PHE A 6 -3.15 4.32 4.08
C PHE A 6 -3.14 4.82 5.52
N PHE A 7 -2.01 4.69 6.18
CA PHE A 7 -1.87 5.09 7.57
C PHE A 7 -0.70 6.04 7.77
N ALA A 8 -0.77 6.81 8.85
CA ALA A 8 0.31 7.67 9.32
C ALA A 8 0.79 8.60 8.20
N GLN A 9 2.08 8.68 7.99
CA GLN A 9 2.68 9.60 7.04
C GLN A 9 2.27 9.31 5.60
N THR A 10 2.07 8.04 5.27
CA THR A 10 1.59 7.67 3.93
C THR A 10 0.23 8.30 3.66
N ARG A 11 -0.68 8.24 4.62
CA ARG A 11 -2.00 8.85 4.50
C ARG A 11 -1.89 10.37 4.36
N GLU A 12 -1.00 11.00 5.12
CA GLU A 12 -0.82 12.45 5.06
C GLU A 12 -0.30 12.89 3.70
N LEU A 13 0.65 12.16 3.14
CA LEU A 13 1.22 12.50 1.84
C LEU A 13 0.23 12.33 0.70
N ILE A 14 -0.53 11.25 0.72
CA ILE A 14 -1.50 10.94 -0.32
C ILE A 14 -2.78 11.77 -0.15
N GLY A 15 -3.17 12.03 1.09
CA GLY A 15 -4.37 12.80 1.39
C GLY A 15 -5.65 11.98 1.42
N LEU A 16 -5.54 10.65 1.46
CA LEU A 16 -6.69 9.75 1.49
C LEU A 16 -6.46 8.66 2.53
N ASP A 17 -7.55 8.25 3.18
CA ASP A 17 -7.52 7.16 4.15
C ASP A 17 -7.54 5.79 3.48
N ALA A 18 -8.34 5.68 2.42
CA ALA A 18 -8.58 4.41 1.75
C ALA A 18 -9.04 4.66 0.32
N ILE A 19 -8.76 3.69 -0.53
CA ILE A 19 -9.28 3.66 -1.89
C ILE A 19 -9.69 2.24 -2.24
N GLU A 20 -10.51 2.12 -3.29
CA GLU A 20 -10.86 0.82 -3.86
C GLU A 20 -10.24 0.72 -5.24
N VAL A 21 -9.63 -0.43 -5.53
CA VAL A 21 -8.98 -0.69 -6.81
C VAL A 21 -9.67 -1.86 -7.47
N ASN A 22 -10.25 -1.62 -8.64
CA ASN A 22 -11.02 -2.64 -9.36
C ASN A 22 -10.13 -3.56 -10.22
N GLU A 23 -8.87 -3.22 -10.37
CA GLU A 23 -7.95 -4.02 -11.15
C GLU A 23 -7.34 -5.12 -10.30
N ASN A 24 -6.91 -6.20 -10.96
CA ASN A 24 -6.27 -7.31 -10.30
C ASN A 24 -4.76 -7.17 -10.39
N PHE A 25 -4.08 -7.50 -9.29
CA PHE A 25 -2.63 -7.50 -9.22
C PHE A 25 -2.17 -8.83 -8.64
N ALA A 26 -1.01 -9.30 -9.09
CA ALA A 26 -0.48 -10.57 -8.61
C ALA A 26 0.09 -10.46 -7.19
N THR A 27 0.72 -9.32 -6.89
CA THR A 27 1.40 -9.12 -5.60
C THR A 27 1.12 -7.73 -5.06
N ALA A 28 1.40 -7.54 -3.77
CA ALA A 28 1.32 -6.22 -3.14
C ALA A 28 2.30 -5.25 -3.80
N GLU A 29 3.46 -5.74 -4.22
CA GLU A 29 4.45 -4.92 -4.91
C GLU A 29 3.92 -4.39 -6.24
N ALA A 30 3.24 -5.24 -7.02
CA ALA A 30 2.64 -4.81 -8.29
C ALA A 30 1.58 -3.72 -8.04
N LEU A 31 0.76 -3.89 -7.02
CA LEU A 31 -0.21 -2.88 -6.61
C LEU A 31 0.49 -1.58 -6.20
N ARG A 32 1.54 -1.67 -5.40
CA ARG A 32 2.29 -0.50 -4.96
C ARG A 32 2.85 0.27 -6.16
N GLN A 33 3.43 -0.43 -7.14
CA GLN A 33 3.98 0.21 -8.33
C GLN A 33 2.89 0.92 -9.13
N HIS A 34 1.74 0.30 -9.25
CA HIS A 34 0.60 0.90 -9.95
C HIS A 34 0.18 2.21 -9.28
N LEU A 35 0.07 2.18 -7.97
CA LEU A 35 -0.34 3.37 -7.21
C LEU A 35 0.75 4.45 -7.22
N ALA A 36 2.01 4.06 -7.12
CA ALA A 36 3.12 5.01 -7.14
C ALA A 36 3.20 5.79 -8.46
N ALA A 37 2.68 5.21 -9.53
CA ALA A 37 2.67 5.86 -10.84
C ALA A 37 1.59 6.93 -10.99
N LYS A 38 0.72 7.11 -9.99
CA LYS A 38 -0.38 8.09 -10.07
C LYS A 38 0.09 9.53 -9.94
N GLY A 39 1.27 9.77 -9.36
CA GLY A 39 1.80 11.11 -9.21
C GLY A 39 2.95 11.17 -8.23
N ASP A 40 3.52 12.37 -8.06
CA ASP A 40 4.69 12.56 -7.23
C ASP A 40 4.43 12.26 -5.76
N LYS A 41 3.28 12.67 -5.24
CA LYS A 41 2.93 12.39 -3.84
C LYS A 41 2.77 10.90 -3.61
N TRP A 42 2.18 10.19 -4.57
CA TRP A 42 2.01 8.75 -4.51
C TRP A 42 3.37 8.05 -4.53
N ALA A 43 4.24 8.46 -5.44
CA ALA A 43 5.57 7.87 -5.53
C ALA A 43 6.37 8.08 -4.25
N LEU A 44 6.29 9.27 -3.67
CA LEU A 44 6.99 9.59 -2.44
C LEU A 44 6.46 8.77 -1.26
N ALA A 45 5.14 8.66 -1.16
CA ALA A 45 4.50 7.96 -0.05
C ALA A 45 4.72 6.44 -0.12
N LEU A 46 4.93 5.90 -1.32
CA LEU A 46 4.96 4.45 -1.56
C LEU A 46 6.34 3.96 -1.99
N GLN A 47 7.40 4.59 -1.47
CA GLN A 47 8.77 4.14 -1.73
C GLN A 47 9.02 2.77 -1.07
N THR A 48 9.64 1.85 -1.83
CA THR A 48 9.77 0.47 -1.41
C THR A 48 10.72 0.22 -0.25
N ASP A 49 11.79 0.99 -0.18
CA ASP A 49 12.89 0.67 0.76
C ASP A 49 12.48 0.78 2.23
N LYS A 50 11.38 1.49 2.52
CA LYS A 50 10.95 1.68 3.90
C LYS A 50 9.47 1.42 4.10
N LEU A 51 8.79 0.87 3.11
CA LEU A 51 7.34 0.69 3.19
C LEU A 51 7.01 -0.69 3.72
N LEU A 52 6.06 -0.73 4.64
CA LEU A 52 5.49 -1.98 5.14
C LEU A 52 4.11 -2.19 4.53
N VAL A 53 3.71 -3.44 4.42
CA VAL A 53 2.38 -3.79 3.94
C VAL A 53 1.76 -4.83 4.85
N ALA A 54 0.47 -4.66 5.13
CA ALA A 54 -0.32 -5.66 5.83
C ALA A 54 -1.43 -6.11 4.89
N ILE A 55 -1.60 -7.41 4.76
CA ILE A 55 -2.64 -8.00 3.93
C ILE A 55 -3.64 -8.66 4.87
N ASN A 56 -4.87 -8.17 4.85
CA ASN A 56 -5.93 -8.62 5.76
C ASN A 56 -5.46 -8.56 7.22
N GLN A 57 -4.82 -7.44 7.57
CA GLN A 57 -4.35 -7.14 8.93
C GLN A 57 -3.17 -7.98 9.39
N THR A 58 -2.51 -8.67 8.47
CA THR A 58 -1.30 -9.46 8.78
C THR A 58 -0.12 -8.86 8.04
N LEU A 59 0.95 -8.54 8.78
CA LEU A 59 2.16 -8.00 8.17
C LEU A 59 2.78 -9.04 7.24
N MET A 60 3.01 -8.64 5.99
CA MET A 60 3.48 -9.53 4.94
C MET A 60 4.57 -8.86 4.11
N PRO A 61 5.43 -9.65 3.44
CA PRO A 61 6.37 -9.06 2.47
C PRO A 61 5.62 -8.47 1.27
N LEU A 62 6.24 -7.48 0.63
CA LEU A 62 5.66 -6.86 -0.57
C LEU A 62 5.46 -7.85 -1.71
N GLU A 63 6.27 -8.91 -1.76
CA GLU A 63 6.17 -9.95 -2.78
C GLU A 63 4.98 -10.90 -2.59
N SER A 64 4.26 -10.75 -1.49
CA SER A 64 3.13 -11.63 -1.19
C SER A 64 2.02 -11.47 -2.20
N THR A 65 1.35 -12.58 -2.51
CA THR A 65 0.22 -12.60 -3.43
C THR A 65 -0.97 -11.88 -2.82
N VAL A 66 -1.71 -11.15 -3.66
CA VAL A 66 -2.97 -10.54 -3.26
C VAL A 66 -4.09 -11.11 -4.12
N LYS A 67 -5.28 -11.15 -3.57
CA LYS A 67 -6.46 -11.74 -4.21
C LYS A 67 -7.60 -10.75 -4.20
N ASN A 68 -8.52 -10.94 -5.11
CA ASN A 68 -9.74 -10.14 -5.14
C ASN A 68 -10.43 -10.20 -3.76
N GLY A 69 -10.78 -9.04 -3.25
CA GLY A 69 -11.42 -8.91 -1.94
C GLY A 69 -10.47 -8.67 -0.79
N ASP A 70 -9.16 -8.74 -1.02
CA ASP A 70 -8.18 -8.50 0.05
C ASP A 70 -8.16 -7.03 0.46
N GLU A 71 -7.82 -6.82 1.73
CA GLU A 71 -7.56 -5.49 2.29
C GLU A 71 -6.05 -5.32 2.41
N ILE A 72 -5.52 -4.29 1.75
CA ILE A 72 -4.08 -4.05 1.68
C ILE A 72 -3.79 -2.72 2.37
N ALA A 73 -2.97 -2.73 3.40
CA ALA A 73 -2.59 -1.50 4.11
C ALA A 73 -1.12 -1.21 3.86
N PHE A 74 -0.82 0.00 3.42
CA PHE A 74 0.55 0.49 3.28
C PHE A 74 0.85 1.51 4.36
N PHE A 75 2.02 1.40 4.98
CA PHE A 75 2.41 2.32 6.04
C PHE A 75 3.93 2.36 6.18
N PRO A 76 4.47 3.49 6.68
CA PRO A 76 5.90 3.58 6.92
C PRO A 76 6.31 2.71 8.11
N PRO A 77 7.59 2.30 8.19
CA PRO A 77 8.04 1.52 9.33
C PRO A 77 7.92 2.35 10.61
N VAL A 78 7.54 1.67 11.68
CA VAL A 78 7.53 2.30 12.99
C VAL A 78 8.96 2.26 13.50
N THR A 79 9.61 3.40 13.52
CA THR A 79 10.91 3.50 14.16
C THR A 79 10.64 3.53 15.65
N GLY A 80 10.96 2.46 16.35
CA GLY A 80 10.82 2.38 17.78
C GLY A 80 11.70 3.44 18.41
N GLY A 81 11.10 4.48 18.66
CA GLY A 81 11.79 5.55 19.14
C GLY A 81 12.08 5.98 20.31
#